data_d7a0b7f9921134224480cac91445c635
#
_entry.id   d7a0b7f9921134224480cac91445c635
#
_cell.length_a   1.000
_cell.length_b   1.000
_cell.length_c   1.000
_cell.angle_alpha   90.00
_cell.angle_beta   90.00
_cell.angle_gamma   90.00
#
_symmetry.space_group_name_H-M   'P 1'
#
loop_
_entity.id
_entity.type
_entity.pdbx_description
1 polymer ?
#
loop_
_entity_poly.entity_id
_entity_poly.type
_entity_poly.pdbx_seq_one_letter_code
_entity_poly.pdbx_strand_id
1 'polypeptide(L)'
;MAVSSRRAELGARAPAFALPDVRTGRTVSSDDFTAGPLLVMFICNHCPYVKHVRQGLVELGRDYADAPIDIVAISSNDADAYPDDSPSELARVADEVGYPFPLLYDETQEVAKAFGAVCTPDFFLYDRDRRLVYRGQMDDSRPGNSIPVTGKDLRAAIDAVLAGDPVPEEQKPSIGCSIKWKPGNEPG
;
A
#
# COMPACT_ATOMS: atom_id res chain seq x y z
N MET A 1 -4.75 -8.80 15.47
CA MET A 1 -5.33 -9.97 14.79
C MET A 1 -5.04 -9.86 13.31
N ALA A 2 -4.58 -10.94 12.68
CA ALA A 2 -4.34 -10.98 11.25
C ALA A 2 -5.65 -11.15 10.50
N VAL A 3 -5.82 -10.39 9.44
CA VAL A 3 -6.98 -10.45 8.56
C VAL A 3 -6.53 -10.52 7.10
N SER A 4 -7.36 -11.13 6.25
CA SER A 4 -7.13 -11.14 4.81
C SER A 4 -7.76 -9.92 4.15
N SER A 5 -7.11 -9.41 3.11
CA SER A 5 -7.71 -8.38 2.27
C SER A 5 -9.00 -8.90 1.62
N ARG A 6 -9.89 -7.97 1.28
CA ARG A 6 -11.11 -8.30 0.55
C ARG A 6 -10.79 -8.69 -0.89
N ARG A 7 -11.71 -9.44 -1.51
CA ARG A 7 -11.58 -9.78 -2.93
C ARG A 7 -11.54 -8.51 -3.78
N ALA A 8 -10.69 -8.53 -4.81
CA ALA A 8 -10.56 -7.42 -5.74
C ALA A 8 -11.84 -7.23 -6.58
N GLU A 9 -12.25 -5.98 -6.72
CA GLU A 9 -13.18 -5.56 -7.78
C GLU A 9 -12.37 -5.10 -8.99
N LEU A 10 -11.90 -6.05 -9.79
CA LEU A 10 -11.09 -5.73 -10.96
C LEU A 10 -11.86 -4.83 -11.93
N GLY A 11 -11.18 -3.83 -12.47
CA GLY A 11 -11.76 -2.80 -13.32
C GLY A 11 -12.35 -1.61 -12.56
N ALA A 12 -12.44 -1.66 -11.24
CA ALA A 12 -12.91 -0.54 -10.45
C ALA A 12 -11.98 0.67 -10.60
N ARG A 13 -12.58 1.86 -10.64
CA ARG A 13 -11.80 3.09 -10.75
C ARG A 13 -11.09 3.43 -9.44
N ALA A 14 -9.84 3.87 -9.54
CA ALA A 14 -9.09 4.31 -8.36
C ALA A 14 -9.80 5.49 -7.67
N PRO A 15 -10.05 5.41 -6.36
CA PRO A 15 -10.55 6.53 -5.60
C PRO A 15 -9.57 7.71 -5.65
N ALA A 16 -10.10 8.93 -5.75
CA ALA A 16 -9.29 10.12 -5.62
C ALA A 16 -8.89 10.34 -4.16
N PHE A 17 -7.70 10.88 -3.96
CA PHE A 17 -7.23 11.28 -2.63
C PHE A 17 -6.35 12.52 -2.69
N ALA A 18 -6.27 13.24 -1.57
CA ALA A 18 -5.34 14.34 -1.36
C ALA A 18 -4.98 14.32 0.12
N LEU A 19 -3.76 13.91 0.44
CA LEU A 19 -3.30 13.64 1.79
C LEU A 19 -1.92 14.27 2.04
N PRO A 20 -1.60 14.64 3.30
CA PRO A 20 -0.28 15.15 3.61
C PRO A 20 0.79 14.06 3.55
N ASP A 21 1.91 14.37 2.94
CA ASP A 21 3.12 13.58 3.01
C ASP A 21 3.76 13.80 4.39
N VAL A 22 4.01 12.71 5.11
CA VAL A 22 4.53 12.78 6.49
C VAL A 22 5.94 13.36 6.58
N ARG A 23 6.74 13.28 5.50
CA ARG A 23 8.11 13.78 5.48
C ARG A 23 8.23 15.24 5.05
N THR A 24 7.38 15.70 4.15
CA THR A 24 7.44 17.06 3.58
C THR A 24 6.36 17.99 4.11
N GLY A 25 5.26 17.44 4.65
CA GLY A 25 4.09 18.21 5.06
C GLY A 25 3.24 18.71 3.87
N ARG A 26 3.67 18.44 2.63
CA ARG A 26 2.94 18.86 1.43
C ARG A 26 1.76 17.93 1.17
N THR A 27 0.67 18.49 0.70
CA THR A 27 -0.46 17.70 0.21
C THR A 27 -0.10 17.05 -1.11
N VAL A 28 -0.25 15.73 -1.18
CA VAL A 28 -0.07 14.93 -2.39
C VAL A 28 -1.43 14.44 -2.85
N SER A 29 -1.79 14.77 -4.08
CA SER A 29 -3.04 14.37 -4.72
C SER A 29 -2.83 13.18 -5.63
N SER A 30 -3.86 12.34 -5.78
CA SER A 30 -3.85 11.26 -6.77
C SER A 30 -3.61 11.78 -8.21
N ASP A 31 -3.99 13.03 -8.49
CA ASP A 31 -3.76 13.68 -9.79
C ASP A 31 -2.29 14.06 -10.04
N ASP A 32 -1.45 14.07 -8.99
CA ASP A 32 -0.02 14.35 -9.13
C ASP A 32 0.75 13.18 -9.74
N PHE A 33 0.17 11.98 -9.76
CA PHE A 33 0.78 10.78 -10.29
C PHE A 33 0.40 10.59 -11.76
N THR A 34 1.34 10.88 -12.67
CA THR A 34 1.09 10.92 -14.11
C THR A 34 2.01 10.03 -14.95
N ALA A 35 2.91 9.26 -14.30
CA ALA A 35 3.89 8.44 -15.02
C ALA A 35 3.25 7.27 -15.81
N GLY A 36 2.12 6.75 -15.34
CA GLY A 36 1.44 5.61 -15.97
C GLY A 36 0.62 4.84 -14.97
N PRO A 37 0.86 3.53 -14.80
CA PRO A 37 0.25 2.74 -13.74
C PRO A 37 0.55 3.31 -12.35
N LEU A 38 -0.33 3.03 -11.38
CA LEU A 38 -0.21 3.50 -10.00
C LEU A 38 -0.32 2.32 -9.03
N LEU A 39 0.69 2.17 -8.18
CA LEU A 39 0.66 1.25 -7.05
C LEU A 39 0.37 2.03 -5.76
N VAL A 40 -0.73 1.69 -5.10
CA VAL A 40 -1.10 2.23 -3.79
C VAL A 40 -0.94 1.13 -2.74
N MET A 41 -0.20 1.41 -1.68
CA MET A 41 0.08 0.46 -0.60
C MET A 41 -0.42 1.03 0.73
N PHE A 42 -1.24 0.28 1.45
CA PHE A 42 -1.61 0.63 2.81
C PHE A 42 -0.63 -0.05 3.76
N ILE A 43 0.12 0.74 4.52
CA ILE A 43 1.14 0.27 5.47
C ILE A 43 1.04 1.03 6.79
N CYS A 44 1.77 0.57 7.79
CA CYS A 44 1.91 1.23 9.08
C CYS A 44 3.26 0.90 9.71
N ASN A 45 3.55 1.44 10.89
CA ASN A 45 4.81 1.19 11.57
C ASN A 45 4.80 -0.01 12.50
N HIS A 46 3.71 -0.21 13.26
CA HIS A 46 3.72 -1.20 14.34
C HIS A 46 3.38 -2.63 13.91
N CYS A 47 2.85 -2.82 12.71
CA CYS A 47 2.39 -4.12 12.23
C CYS A 47 3.56 -5.08 11.95
N PRO A 48 3.60 -6.28 12.56
CA PRO A 48 4.63 -7.27 12.28
C PRO A 48 4.70 -7.70 10.81
N TYR A 49 3.56 -7.74 10.12
CA TYR A 49 3.50 -8.09 8.70
C TYR A 49 4.14 -7.02 7.81
N VAL A 50 4.00 -5.73 8.16
CA VAL A 50 4.69 -4.65 7.45
C VAL A 50 6.18 -4.66 7.78
N LYS A 51 6.54 -4.81 9.05
CA LYS A 51 7.95 -4.91 9.48
C LYS A 51 8.68 -6.04 8.76
N HIS A 52 7.99 -7.16 8.55
CA HIS A 52 8.54 -8.33 7.86
C HIS A 52 8.92 -8.04 6.39
N VAL A 53 8.10 -7.27 5.68
CA VAL A 53 8.32 -6.96 4.25
C VAL A 53 8.99 -5.61 4.00
N ARG A 54 9.30 -4.87 5.04
CA ARG A 54 9.79 -3.48 4.98
C ARG A 54 10.97 -3.30 4.04
N GLN A 55 11.99 -4.14 4.15
CA GLN A 55 13.14 -4.10 3.25
C GLN A 55 12.76 -4.43 1.81
N GLY A 56 11.86 -5.38 1.62
CA GLY A 56 11.32 -5.71 0.30
C GLY A 56 10.56 -4.56 -0.35
N LEU A 57 9.86 -3.73 0.45
CA LEU A 57 9.21 -2.51 -0.06
C LEU A 57 10.24 -1.48 -0.55
N VAL A 58 11.34 -1.33 0.18
CA VAL A 58 12.46 -0.46 -0.25
C VAL A 58 13.04 -0.94 -1.57
N GLU A 59 13.33 -2.22 -1.67
CA GLU A 59 13.87 -2.84 -2.90
C GLU A 59 12.90 -2.70 -4.07
N LEU A 60 11.61 -2.94 -3.83
CA LEU A 60 10.58 -2.76 -4.86
C LEU A 60 10.58 -1.33 -5.41
N GLY A 61 10.55 -0.34 -4.52
CA GLY A 61 10.54 1.06 -4.94
C GLY A 61 11.80 1.46 -5.70
N ARG A 62 12.96 0.95 -5.31
CA ARG A 62 14.24 1.21 -5.99
C ARG A 62 14.30 0.54 -7.36
N ASP A 63 13.84 -0.70 -7.46
CA ASP A 63 13.90 -1.48 -8.71
C ASP A 63 13.01 -0.88 -9.81
N TYR A 64 11.93 -0.22 -9.42
CA TYR A 64 11.01 0.44 -10.37
C TYR A 64 11.19 1.96 -10.44
N ALA A 65 12.24 2.53 -9.82
CA ALA A 65 12.46 3.98 -9.78
C ALA A 65 12.54 4.64 -11.16
N ASP A 66 13.10 3.94 -12.14
CA ASP A 66 13.26 4.42 -13.52
C ASP A 66 12.16 3.90 -14.47
N ALA A 67 11.22 3.11 -13.97
CA ALA A 67 10.08 2.62 -14.75
C ALA A 67 8.94 3.64 -14.76
N PRO A 68 8.08 3.64 -15.81
CA PRO A 68 6.96 4.59 -15.91
C PRO A 68 5.77 4.16 -15.03
N ILE A 69 5.98 4.05 -13.73
CA ILE A 69 5.00 3.72 -12.71
C ILE A 69 5.19 4.65 -11.52
N ASP A 70 4.10 5.05 -10.91
CA ASP A 70 4.10 5.77 -9.64
C ASP A 70 3.79 4.81 -8.50
N ILE A 71 4.48 4.98 -7.37
CA ILE A 71 4.30 4.19 -6.16
C ILE A 71 4.05 5.15 -4.99
N VAL A 72 3.00 4.89 -4.22
CA VAL A 72 2.64 5.67 -3.05
C VAL A 72 2.18 4.75 -1.92
N ALA A 73 2.55 5.10 -0.69
CA ALA A 73 2.08 4.41 0.50
C ALA A 73 1.16 5.34 1.30
N ILE A 74 0.17 4.75 1.97
CA ILE A 74 -0.80 5.46 2.81
C ILE A 74 -0.89 4.74 4.15
N SER A 75 -0.87 5.49 5.24
CA SER A 75 -1.12 4.98 6.59
C SER A 75 -2.42 5.58 7.11
N SER A 76 -3.32 4.72 7.57
CA SER A 76 -4.67 5.11 8.01
C SER A 76 -5.00 4.68 9.45
N ASN A 77 -4.03 4.20 10.21
CA ASN A 77 -4.26 3.78 11.59
C ASN A 77 -4.57 4.96 12.52
N ASP A 78 -5.41 4.72 13.50
CA ASP A 78 -5.71 5.67 14.58
C ASP A 78 -4.43 5.96 15.39
N ALA A 79 -3.82 7.11 15.17
CA ALA A 79 -2.58 7.51 15.81
C ALA A 79 -2.76 7.89 17.29
N ASP A 80 -3.96 8.23 17.71
CA ASP A 80 -4.23 8.54 19.13
C ASP A 80 -4.17 7.28 19.98
N ALA A 81 -4.72 6.19 19.48
CA ALA A 81 -4.65 4.89 20.14
C ALA A 81 -3.34 4.14 19.88
N TYR A 82 -2.69 4.40 18.76
CA TYR A 82 -1.46 3.74 18.31
C TYR A 82 -0.40 4.79 17.96
N PRO A 83 0.28 5.39 18.95
CA PRO A 83 1.24 6.48 18.74
C PRO A 83 2.42 6.15 17.83
N ASP A 84 2.79 4.87 17.71
CA ASP A 84 3.82 4.40 16.76
C ASP A 84 3.47 4.71 15.30
N ASP A 85 2.19 4.93 15.01
CA ASP A 85 1.67 5.27 13.68
C ASP A 85 1.32 6.77 13.55
N SER A 86 1.80 7.62 14.46
CA SER A 86 1.66 9.08 14.33
C SER A 86 2.43 9.61 13.11
N PRO A 87 2.02 10.74 12.54
CA PRO A 87 2.74 11.32 11.40
C PRO A 87 4.23 11.50 11.63
N SER A 88 4.64 11.95 12.83
CA SER A 88 6.06 12.13 13.18
C SER A 88 6.82 10.80 13.24
N GLU A 89 6.22 9.76 13.81
CA GLU A 89 6.83 8.43 13.86
C GLU A 89 6.85 7.76 12.47
N LEU A 90 5.81 7.95 11.67
CA LEU A 90 5.81 7.50 10.29
C LEU A 90 6.94 8.15 9.49
N ALA A 91 7.14 9.46 9.65
CA ALA A 91 8.23 10.19 8.99
C ALA A 91 9.61 9.68 9.45
N ARG A 92 9.79 9.51 10.77
CA ARG A 92 11.05 9.01 11.34
C ARG A 92 11.41 7.63 10.77
N VAL A 93 10.46 6.71 10.77
CA VAL A 93 10.71 5.35 10.27
C VAL A 93 10.90 5.35 8.76
N ALA A 94 10.13 6.15 8.01
CA ALA A 94 10.30 6.28 6.56
C ALA A 94 11.71 6.73 6.18
N ASP A 95 12.28 7.69 6.92
CA ASP A 95 13.64 8.16 6.71
C ASP A 95 14.69 7.11 7.15
N GLU A 96 14.48 6.47 8.29
CA GLU A 96 15.38 5.45 8.83
C GLU A 96 15.46 4.22 7.93
N VAL A 97 14.31 3.74 7.45
CA VAL A 97 14.23 2.60 6.53
C VAL A 97 14.63 2.97 5.11
N GLY A 98 14.42 4.23 4.73
CA GLY A 98 14.74 4.73 3.40
C GLY A 98 13.69 4.40 2.35
N TYR A 99 12.40 4.51 2.67
CA TYR A 99 11.34 4.32 1.68
C TYR A 99 11.53 5.28 0.49
N PRO A 100 11.66 4.76 -0.75
CA PRO A 100 11.88 5.59 -1.93
C PRO A 100 10.56 6.06 -2.60
N PHE A 101 9.49 6.15 -1.83
CA PHE A 101 8.16 6.59 -2.28
C PHE A 101 7.54 7.48 -1.21
N PRO A 102 6.56 8.33 -1.58
CA PRO A 102 5.81 9.13 -0.61
C PRO A 102 5.04 8.25 0.38
N LEU A 103 5.01 8.65 1.64
CA LEU A 103 4.16 8.06 2.67
C LEU A 103 3.18 9.12 3.16
N LEU A 104 1.90 8.88 2.90
CA LEU A 104 0.82 9.82 3.17
C LEU A 104 0.04 9.40 4.43
N TYR A 105 -0.52 10.39 5.13
CA TYR A 105 -1.30 10.15 6.34
C TYR A 105 -2.79 10.41 6.09
N ASP A 106 -3.61 9.39 6.31
CA ASP A 106 -5.07 9.40 6.15
C ASP A 106 -5.75 9.52 7.53
N GLU A 107 -5.73 10.73 8.08
CA GLU A 107 -6.21 11.00 9.45
C GLU A 107 -7.68 10.65 9.63
N THR A 108 -8.52 10.97 8.66
CA THR A 108 -9.96 10.71 8.73
C THR A 108 -10.33 9.27 8.43
N GLN A 109 -9.41 8.50 7.86
CA GLN A 109 -9.60 7.12 7.42
C GLN A 109 -10.58 6.96 6.25
N GLU A 110 -10.99 8.06 5.64
CA GLU A 110 -11.92 8.05 4.51
C GLU A 110 -11.29 7.46 3.26
N VAL A 111 -9.98 7.66 3.06
CA VAL A 111 -9.27 7.10 1.90
C VAL A 111 -9.17 5.59 2.03
N ALA A 112 -8.82 5.05 3.19
CA ALA A 112 -8.83 3.60 3.42
C ALA A 112 -10.21 3.00 3.15
N LYS A 113 -11.28 3.67 3.59
CA LYS A 113 -12.66 3.23 3.31
C LYS A 113 -12.97 3.24 1.83
N ALA A 114 -12.60 4.31 1.11
CA ALA A 114 -12.85 4.45 -0.31
C ALA A 114 -12.15 3.35 -1.12
N PHE A 115 -10.93 2.96 -0.75
CA PHE A 115 -10.21 1.85 -1.36
C PHE A 115 -10.75 0.48 -0.93
N GLY A 116 -11.50 0.41 0.16
CA GLY A 116 -11.90 -0.85 0.77
C GLY A 116 -10.74 -1.58 1.44
N ALA A 117 -9.70 -0.86 1.83
CA ALA A 117 -8.57 -1.42 2.57
C ALA A 117 -9.01 -1.85 3.97
N VAL A 118 -8.55 -3.01 4.42
CA VAL A 118 -8.91 -3.57 5.73
C VAL A 118 -7.72 -4.04 6.54
N CYS A 119 -6.56 -4.19 5.90
CA CYS A 119 -5.34 -4.68 6.55
C CYS A 119 -4.10 -3.94 6.04
N THR A 120 -3.01 -4.12 6.75
CA THR A 120 -1.68 -3.68 6.34
C THR A 120 -0.70 -4.86 6.40
N PRO A 121 0.15 -5.07 5.38
CA PRO A 121 0.15 -4.37 4.10
C PRO A 121 -1.02 -4.81 3.20
N ASP A 122 -1.55 -3.89 2.41
CA ASP A 122 -2.53 -4.18 1.37
C ASP A 122 -2.11 -3.45 0.09
N PHE A 123 -2.15 -4.12 -1.06
CA PHE A 123 -1.58 -3.63 -2.31
C PHE A 123 -2.66 -3.50 -3.38
N PHE A 124 -2.73 -2.33 -4.00
CA PHE A 124 -3.68 -2.00 -5.07
C PHE A 124 -2.90 -1.48 -6.27
N LEU A 125 -2.92 -2.22 -7.37
CA LEU A 125 -2.28 -1.81 -8.61
C LEU A 125 -3.32 -1.40 -9.65
N TYR A 126 -3.19 -0.20 -10.16
CA TYR A 126 -4.05 0.39 -11.19
C TYR A 126 -3.27 0.54 -12.50
N ASP A 127 -3.96 0.31 -13.61
CA ASP A 127 -3.39 0.59 -14.93
C ASP A 127 -3.36 2.09 -15.26
N ARG A 128 -2.94 2.44 -16.48
CA ARG A 128 -2.85 3.84 -16.94
C ARG A 128 -4.19 4.56 -16.94
N ASP A 129 -5.28 3.83 -17.07
CA ASP A 129 -6.65 4.36 -17.07
C ASP A 129 -7.23 4.41 -15.65
N ARG A 130 -6.40 4.13 -14.64
CA ARG A 130 -6.80 4.07 -13.22
C ARG A 130 -7.86 3.01 -12.94
N ARG A 131 -7.79 1.88 -13.65
CA ARG A 131 -8.61 0.70 -13.39
C ARG A 131 -7.80 -0.32 -12.59
N LEU A 132 -8.43 -0.89 -11.57
CA LEU A 132 -7.78 -1.89 -10.71
C LEU A 132 -7.49 -3.15 -11.52
N VAL A 133 -6.21 -3.54 -11.57
CA VAL A 133 -5.76 -4.77 -12.26
C VAL A 133 -5.20 -5.81 -11.30
N TYR A 134 -4.79 -5.41 -10.11
CA TYR A 134 -4.29 -6.32 -9.09
C TYR A 134 -4.60 -5.79 -7.70
N ARG A 135 -5.15 -6.67 -6.88
CA ARG A 135 -5.25 -6.49 -5.43
C ARG A 135 -4.88 -7.81 -4.77
N GLY A 136 -3.77 -7.84 -4.06
CA GLY A 136 -3.32 -9.09 -3.49
C GLY A 136 -2.07 -8.93 -2.66
N GLN A 137 -1.46 -10.08 -2.38
CA GLN A 137 -0.25 -10.16 -1.59
C GLN A 137 0.99 -9.70 -2.36
N MET A 138 2.03 -9.33 -1.62
CA MET A 138 3.35 -9.08 -2.19
C MET A 138 4.00 -10.38 -2.67
N ASP A 139 3.97 -11.40 -1.83
CA ASP A 139 4.47 -12.76 -2.07
C ASP A 139 3.90 -13.72 -1.01
N ASP A 140 4.37 -14.95 -0.99
CA ASP A 140 3.93 -15.96 -0.03
C ASP A 140 4.63 -15.84 1.35
N SER A 141 5.59 -14.91 1.50
CA SER A 141 6.33 -14.74 2.76
C SER A 141 5.44 -14.17 3.86
N ARG A 142 5.54 -14.75 5.04
CA ARG A 142 4.84 -14.31 6.26
C ARG A 142 5.80 -14.42 7.44
N PRO A 143 5.62 -13.63 8.49
CA PRO A 143 6.35 -13.85 9.72
C PRO A 143 6.24 -15.31 10.16
N GLY A 144 7.37 -16.00 10.30
CA GLY A 144 7.43 -17.36 10.82
C GLY A 144 7.27 -18.51 9.82
N ASN A 145 7.02 -18.25 8.53
CA ASN A 145 6.87 -19.33 7.55
C ASN A 145 8.15 -19.69 6.77
N SER A 146 9.26 -19.01 7.04
CA SER A 146 10.58 -19.25 6.43
C SER A 146 10.66 -19.06 4.90
N ILE A 147 9.60 -18.55 4.27
CA ILE A 147 9.61 -18.20 2.85
C ILE A 147 10.27 -16.82 2.69
N PRO A 148 11.26 -16.66 1.79
CA PRO A 148 11.92 -15.38 1.62
C PRO A 148 10.99 -14.32 1.02
N VAL A 149 11.21 -13.06 1.41
CA VAL A 149 10.51 -11.91 0.84
C VAL A 149 11.13 -11.59 -0.52
N THR A 150 10.38 -11.82 -1.58
CA THR A 150 10.83 -11.58 -2.98
C THR A 150 9.96 -10.58 -3.72
N GLY A 151 8.71 -10.42 -3.28
CA GLY A 151 7.71 -9.62 -4.00
C GLY A 151 7.23 -10.25 -5.29
N LYS A 152 7.40 -11.55 -5.47
CA LYS A 152 7.19 -12.24 -6.77
C LYS A 152 5.82 -11.99 -7.38
N ASP A 153 4.75 -12.02 -6.59
CA ASP A 153 3.38 -11.87 -7.11
C ASP A 153 3.08 -10.42 -7.49
N LEU A 154 3.46 -9.47 -6.63
CA LEU A 154 3.29 -8.05 -6.91
C LEU A 154 4.18 -7.60 -8.08
N ARG A 155 5.43 -8.05 -8.13
CA ARG A 155 6.35 -7.75 -9.23
C ARG A 155 5.86 -8.30 -10.57
N ALA A 156 5.33 -9.52 -10.59
CA ALA A 156 4.75 -10.10 -11.80
C ALA A 156 3.58 -9.27 -12.31
N ALA A 157 2.71 -8.76 -11.43
CA ALA A 157 1.61 -7.89 -11.80
C ALA A 157 2.09 -6.54 -12.34
N ILE A 158 3.08 -5.93 -11.69
CA ILE A 158 3.69 -4.67 -12.16
C ILE A 158 4.34 -4.86 -13.54
N ASP A 159 5.12 -5.91 -13.71
CA ASP A 159 5.80 -6.20 -14.99
C ASP A 159 4.79 -6.42 -16.12
N ALA A 160 3.70 -7.14 -15.84
CA ALA A 160 2.62 -7.34 -16.82
C ALA A 160 1.96 -6.02 -17.23
N VAL A 161 1.58 -5.18 -16.27
CA VAL A 161 0.92 -3.90 -16.60
C VAL A 161 1.86 -2.94 -17.33
N LEU A 162 3.15 -2.94 -17.00
CA LEU A 162 4.16 -2.13 -17.70
C LEU A 162 4.39 -2.60 -19.12
N ALA A 163 4.31 -3.91 -19.37
CA ALA A 163 4.45 -4.50 -20.70
C ALA A 163 3.18 -4.38 -21.56
N GLY A 164 2.06 -3.94 -20.97
CA GLY A 164 0.75 -3.93 -21.64
C GLY A 164 0.10 -5.30 -21.74
N ASP A 165 0.58 -6.27 -20.96
CA ASP A 165 0.05 -7.62 -20.90
C ASP A 165 -1.10 -7.72 -19.89
N PRO A 166 -2.03 -8.67 -20.04
CA PRO A 166 -3.07 -8.91 -19.05
C PRO A 166 -2.48 -9.35 -17.71
N VAL A 167 -3.01 -8.80 -16.63
CA VAL A 167 -2.71 -9.30 -15.27
C VAL A 167 -3.69 -10.44 -14.98
N PRO A 168 -3.22 -11.62 -14.53
CA PRO A 168 -4.11 -12.74 -14.21
C PRO A 168 -5.15 -12.36 -13.16
N GLU A 169 -6.40 -12.76 -13.36
CA GLU A 169 -7.52 -12.44 -12.47
C GLU A 169 -7.49 -13.25 -11.17
N GLU A 170 -6.85 -14.42 -11.19
CA GLU A 170 -6.65 -15.23 -9.98
C GLU A 170 -5.52 -14.63 -9.14
N GLN A 171 -5.90 -14.03 -8.02
CA GLN A 171 -4.97 -13.28 -7.16
C GLN A 171 -5.13 -13.74 -5.71
N LYS A 172 -3.99 -13.96 -5.05
CA LYS A 172 -3.98 -14.32 -3.63
C LYS A 172 -4.14 -13.06 -2.78
N PRO A 173 -5.07 -13.07 -1.80
CA PRO A 173 -5.28 -11.91 -0.94
C PRO A 173 -4.05 -11.62 -0.09
N SER A 174 -3.81 -10.34 0.20
CA SER A 174 -2.87 -9.94 1.23
C SER A 174 -3.36 -10.38 2.61
N ILE A 175 -2.42 -10.68 3.50
CA ILE A 175 -2.71 -11.00 4.90
C ILE A 175 -1.87 -10.07 5.77
N GLY A 176 -2.50 -9.47 6.76
CA GLY A 176 -1.81 -8.57 7.66
C GLY A 176 -2.63 -8.19 8.88
N CYS A 177 -2.16 -7.21 9.63
CA CYS A 177 -2.90 -6.68 10.76
C CYS A 177 -4.09 -5.85 10.27
N SER A 178 -5.23 -5.95 10.95
CA SER A 178 -6.37 -5.08 10.65
C SER A 178 -5.98 -3.61 10.77
N ILE A 179 -6.53 -2.76 9.91
CA ILE A 179 -6.43 -1.30 10.09
C ILE A 179 -7.08 -0.94 11.43
N LYS A 180 -6.43 -0.06 12.18
CA LYS A 180 -6.89 0.39 13.50
C LYS A 180 -7.81 1.59 13.30
N TRP A 181 -9.12 1.31 13.25
CA TRP A 181 -10.14 2.33 13.05
C TRP A 181 -10.35 3.17 14.31
N LYS A 182 -10.63 4.43 14.13
CA LYS A 182 -11.12 5.29 15.21
C LYS A 182 -12.49 4.79 15.67
N PRO A 183 -12.84 4.93 16.96
CA PRO A 183 -14.14 4.50 17.45
C PRO A 183 -15.29 5.08 16.61
N GLY A 184 -16.18 4.21 16.16
CA GLY A 184 -17.32 4.57 15.32
C GLY A 184 -17.01 4.75 13.83
N ASN A 185 -15.76 4.51 13.42
CA ASN A 185 -15.32 4.68 12.04
C ASN A 185 -15.10 3.35 11.31
N GLU A 186 -15.38 2.25 11.97
CA GLU A 186 -15.22 0.92 11.42
C GLU A 186 -16.11 0.75 10.17
N PRO A 187 -15.58 0.19 9.07
CA PRO A 187 -16.39 -0.11 7.90
C PRO A 187 -17.39 -1.22 8.21
N GLY A 188 -18.63 -1.06 7.74
CA GLY A 188 -19.70 -2.05 7.87
C GLY A 188 -19.42 -3.38 7.14
#